data_5e9ae112532ad30a2df7510fb9a5b7c8
#
_entry.id   5e9ae112532ad30a2df7510fb9a5b7c8
#
_cell.length_a   1.000
_cell.length_b   1.000
_cell.length_c   1.000
_cell.angle_alpha   90.00
_cell.angle_beta   90.00
_cell.angle_gamma   90.00
#
_symmetry.space_group_name_H-M   'P 1'
#
loop_
_entity.id
_entity.type
_entity.pdbx_description
1 polymer ?
#
loop_
_entity_poly.entity_id
_entity_poly.type
_entity_poly.pdbx_seq_one_letter_code
_entity_poly.pdbx_strand_id
1 'polypeptide(L)'
;MSGVVTVVEQEPPGTPAGGGVPAQRGSRRPRRPEAAFTAWVEQRCAADPGVRSALRRGAGKGLDRVPSMHRFVARWLPDGAGDDVQRAYYTVAAMIAAQRRSQYTVPASTEGEAEAAGADGAVRDAEDAPQDAAGAGPDDGAPEARRLSRQSLGRSFAQAVASEGMRESSAETRLNLLSRQSVDGLHRHLPGAVRQLREAGAPVDWAQLLGDLAGWRQYGGEVKRRWLQDFYRERHRSGVRAAREADDAESAGDDK
;
A
#
# COMPACT_ATOMS: atom_id res chain seq x y z
N MET A 1 3.57 -66.44 45.75
CA MET A 1 4.76 -65.88 46.41
C MET A 1 4.88 -64.45 45.93
N SER A 2 4.42 -63.54 46.81
CA SER A 2 4.34 -62.13 46.54
C SER A 2 5.67 -61.44 46.86
N GLY A 3 6.21 -60.64 45.94
CA GLY A 3 7.34 -59.79 46.19
C GLY A 3 6.89 -58.32 46.11
N VAL A 4 6.85 -57.68 47.26
CA VAL A 4 6.57 -56.24 47.40
C VAL A 4 7.85 -55.49 47.14
N VAL A 5 7.84 -54.55 46.17
CA VAL A 5 8.93 -53.62 45.94
C VAL A 5 8.50 -52.27 46.47
N THR A 6 9.22 -51.80 47.48
CA THR A 6 9.08 -50.49 48.12
C THR A 6 9.71 -49.43 47.25
N VAL A 7 8.93 -48.42 46.85
CA VAL A 7 9.39 -47.23 46.15
C VAL A 7 9.77 -46.21 47.20
N VAL A 8 11.03 -45.78 47.16
CA VAL A 8 11.54 -44.70 47.98
C VAL A 8 11.32 -43.38 47.24
N GLU A 9 10.55 -42.55 47.89
CA GLU A 9 10.23 -41.17 47.47
C GLU A 9 11.43 -40.25 47.81
N GLN A 10 12.02 -39.65 46.79
CA GLN A 10 13.07 -38.66 46.94
C GLN A 10 12.51 -37.29 46.56
N GLU A 11 12.46 -36.36 47.54
CA GLU A 11 12.17 -34.95 47.39
C GLU A 11 13.23 -34.24 46.55
N PRO A 12 12.85 -33.29 45.69
CA PRO A 12 13.80 -32.42 44.98
C PRO A 12 14.13 -31.18 45.83
N PRO A 13 15.35 -30.71 45.78
CA PRO A 13 15.77 -29.48 46.46
C PRO A 13 15.40 -28.21 45.71
N GLY A 14 15.07 -27.25 46.50
CA GLY A 14 14.91 -25.81 46.42
C GLY A 14 15.19 -25.03 45.14
N THR A 15 14.21 -24.18 44.83
CA THR A 15 14.24 -23.04 43.94
C THR A 15 15.21 -21.96 44.40
N PRO A 16 15.95 -21.28 43.50
CA PRO A 16 16.30 -19.90 43.70
C PRO A 16 15.45 -18.97 42.85
N ALA A 17 14.79 -18.04 43.51
CA ALA A 17 14.18 -16.89 42.95
C ALA A 17 15.21 -16.00 42.25
N GLY A 18 15.00 -15.68 40.97
CA GLY A 18 15.77 -14.73 40.21
C GLY A 18 14.81 -14.05 39.22
N GLY A 19 14.23 -12.93 39.62
CA GLY A 19 13.37 -12.11 38.76
C GLY A 19 14.16 -11.55 37.58
N GLY A 20 13.73 -11.93 36.39
CA GLY A 20 14.09 -11.30 35.14
C GLY A 20 12.79 -11.15 34.36
N VAL A 21 12.19 -9.96 34.43
CA VAL A 21 11.07 -9.59 33.57
C VAL A 21 11.58 -9.59 32.14
N PRO A 22 11.10 -10.45 31.23
CA PRO A 22 11.48 -10.33 29.84
C PRO A 22 10.86 -9.05 29.30
N ALA A 23 11.71 -8.10 28.92
CA ALA A 23 11.33 -6.92 28.17
C ALA A 23 10.41 -7.33 27.02
N GLN A 24 9.20 -6.81 27.04
CA GLN A 24 8.23 -6.92 25.96
C GLN A 24 8.87 -6.28 24.74
N ARG A 25 9.47 -7.10 23.86
CA ARG A 25 9.79 -6.71 22.50
C ARG A 25 8.46 -6.39 21.82
N GLY A 26 8.19 -5.11 21.65
CA GLY A 26 7.06 -4.63 20.89
C GLY A 26 7.01 -5.39 19.57
N SER A 27 6.02 -6.24 19.40
CA SER A 27 5.80 -6.99 18.18
C SER A 27 5.46 -5.98 17.08
N ARG A 28 6.47 -5.51 16.33
CA ARG A 28 6.25 -4.87 15.04
C ARG A 28 5.50 -5.91 14.21
N ARG A 29 4.20 -5.69 13.98
CA ARG A 29 3.43 -6.48 13.03
C ARG A 29 4.23 -6.52 11.73
N PRO A 30 4.47 -7.72 11.15
CA PRO A 30 5.22 -7.82 9.91
C PRO A 30 4.57 -6.89 8.88
N ARG A 31 5.38 -5.99 8.31
CA ARG A 31 4.92 -5.16 7.19
C ARG A 31 4.48 -6.13 6.10
N ARG A 32 3.24 -5.99 5.64
CA ARG A 32 2.75 -6.82 4.53
C ARG A 32 3.71 -6.64 3.35
N PRO A 33 4.10 -7.70 2.64
CA PRO A 33 5.04 -7.61 1.54
C PRO A 33 4.60 -6.60 0.46
N GLU A 34 3.28 -6.46 0.26
CA GLU A 34 2.72 -5.48 -0.67
C GLU A 34 3.03 -4.03 -0.26
N ALA A 35 2.95 -3.72 1.03
CA ALA A 35 3.25 -2.37 1.53
C ALA A 35 4.74 -2.06 1.44
N ALA A 36 5.61 -3.04 1.69
CA ALA A 36 7.05 -2.87 1.54
C ALA A 36 7.41 -2.64 0.06
N PHE A 37 6.84 -3.43 -0.84
CA PHE A 37 7.04 -3.29 -2.27
C PHE A 37 6.60 -1.92 -2.80
N THR A 38 5.37 -1.51 -2.49
CA THR A 38 4.82 -0.25 -3.03
C THR A 38 5.57 0.97 -2.50
N ALA A 39 5.94 0.98 -1.22
CA ALA A 39 6.77 2.03 -0.63
C ALA A 39 8.15 2.10 -1.30
N TRP A 40 8.79 0.94 -1.55
CA TRP A 40 10.04 0.88 -2.27
C TRP A 40 9.92 1.43 -3.71
N VAL A 41 8.85 1.09 -4.44
CA VAL A 41 8.62 1.61 -5.79
C VAL A 41 8.45 3.13 -5.77
N GLU A 42 7.67 3.67 -4.84
CA GLU A 42 7.48 5.12 -4.69
C GLU A 42 8.81 5.83 -4.42
N GLN A 43 9.57 5.35 -3.44
CA GLN A 43 10.87 5.91 -3.09
C GLN A 43 11.85 5.88 -4.28
N ARG A 44 11.93 4.75 -5.00
CA ARG A 44 12.82 4.63 -6.17
C ARG A 44 12.38 5.52 -7.32
N CYS A 45 11.08 5.63 -7.58
CA CYS A 45 10.56 6.52 -8.62
C CYS A 45 10.76 8.00 -8.29
N ALA A 46 10.77 8.37 -7.02
CA ALA A 46 11.07 9.72 -6.57
C ALA A 46 12.56 10.06 -6.76
N ALA A 47 13.44 9.13 -6.39
CA ALA A 47 14.89 9.31 -6.41
C ALA A 47 15.50 9.18 -7.81
N ASP A 48 15.02 8.23 -8.65
CA ASP A 48 15.65 7.88 -9.92
C ASP A 48 14.70 8.02 -11.12
N PRO A 49 14.88 9.03 -11.99
CA PRO A 49 14.11 9.20 -13.21
C PRO A 49 14.23 8.02 -14.20
N GLY A 50 15.37 7.32 -14.22
CA GLY A 50 15.61 6.17 -15.08
C GLY A 50 14.75 4.97 -14.65
N VAL A 51 14.72 4.67 -13.35
CA VAL A 51 13.83 3.64 -12.78
C VAL A 51 12.37 3.99 -13.07
N ARG A 52 11.97 5.22 -12.81
CA ARG A 52 10.62 5.70 -13.11
C ARG A 52 10.25 5.53 -14.57
N SER A 53 11.14 5.90 -15.48
CA SER A 53 10.91 5.75 -16.92
C SER A 53 10.79 4.27 -17.33
N ALA A 54 11.63 3.40 -16.78
CA ALA A 54 11.60 1.97 -17.07
C ALA A 54 10.28 1.32 -16.61
N LEU A 55 9.83 1.61 -15.38
CA LEU A 55 8.59 1.09 -14.82
C LEU A 55 7.34 1.62 -15.55
N ARG A 56 7.32 2.92 -15.86
CA ARG A 56 6.19 3.57 -16.56
C ARG A 56 5.92 2.97 -17.93
N ARG A 57 6.94 2.48 -18.65
CA ARG A 57 6.76 1.83 -19.96
C ARG A 57 5.95 0.55 -19.92
N GLY A 58 5.79 -0.05 -18.76
CA GLY A 58 5.00 -1.27 -18.56
C GLY A 58 3.50 -1.05 -18.41
N ALA A 59 3.03 0.19 -18.32
CA ALA A 59 1.62 0.47 -18.12
C ALA A 59 0.76 -0.11 -19.26
N GLY A 60 -0.18 -0.99 -18.90
CA GLY A 60 -1.09 -1.66 -19.84
C GLY A 60 -0.46 -2.74 -20.73
N LYS A 61 0.78 -3.15 -20.46
CA LYS A 61 1.47 -4.20 -21.22
C LYS A 61 1.43 -5.53 -20.48
N GLY A 62 1.45 -6.64 -21.23
CA GLY A 62 1.63 -7.99 -20.69
C GLY A 62 3.07 -8.22 -20.21
N LEU A 63 3.28 -9.24 -19.36
CA LEU A 63 4.56 -9.57 -18.72
C LEU A 63 5.71 -9.73 -19.73
N ASP A 64 5.45 -10.40 -20.86
CA ASP A 64 6.47 -10.68 -21.91
C ASP A 64 6.94 -9.43 -22.67
N ARG A 65 6.24 -8.31 -22.49
CA ARG A 65 6.53 -7.06 -23.22
C ARG A 65 7.22 -6.00 -22.35
N VAL A 66 7.70 -6.39 -21.18
CA VAL A 66 8.27 -5.45 -20.19
C VAL A 66 9.63 -5.89 -19.64
N PRO A 67 10.60 -6.30 -20.49
CA PRO A 67 11.88 -6.84 -20.02
C PRO A 67 12.64 -5.87 -19.11
N SER A 68 12.52 -4.57 -19.32
CA SER A 68 13.17 -3.56 -18.50
C SER A 68 12.64 -3.47 -17.05
N MET A 69 11.46 -4.04 -16.76
CA MET A 69 10.90 -4.02 -15.42
C MET A 69 11.36 -5.19 -14.56
N HIS A 70 11.74 -6.32 -15.18
CA HIS A 70 12.10 -7.54 -14.42
C HIS A 70 13.19 -7.29 -13.39
N ARG A 71 14.24 -6.55 -13.73
CA ARG A 71 15.34 -6.21 -12.81
C ARG A 71 14.90 -5.49 -11.54
N PHE A 72 13.75 -4.81 -11.55
CA PHE A 72 13.22 -4.07 -10.41
C PHE A 72 12.16 -4.85 -9.64
N VAL A 73 11.31 -5.61 -10.36
CA VAL A 73 10.11 -6.22 -9.78
C VAL A 73 10.35 -7.67 -9.36
N ALA A 74 11.17 -8.42 -10.11
CA ALA A 74 11.30 -9.87 -9.93
C ALA A 74 11.65 -10.30 -8.50
N ARG A 75 12.54 -9.59 -7.81
CA ARG A 75 12.94 -9.89 -6.43
C ARG A 75 11.83 -9.73 -5.37
N TRP A 76 10.73 -9.08 -5.75
CA TRP A 76 9.60 -8.84 -4.87
C TRP A 76 8.47 -9.85 -5.07
N LEU A 77 8.57 -10.66 -6.11
CA LEU A 77 7.56 -11.66 -6.39
C LEU A 77 7.67 -12.80 -5.38
N PRO A 78 6.55 -13.29 -4.84
CA PRO A 78 6.54 -14.51 -4.05
C PRO A 78 7.08 -15.70 -4.88
N ASP A 79 7.77 -16.63 -4.22
CA ASP A 79 8.23 -17.86 -4.86
C ASP A 79 7.04 -18.63 -5.44
N GLY A 80 7.17 -19.06 -6.70
CA GLY A 80 6.10 -19.76 -7.41
C GLY A 80 4.87 -18.91 -7.74
N ALA A 81 4.99 -17.57 -7.71
CA ALA A 81 3.89 -16.68 -8.06
C ALA A 81 3.34 -16.97 -9.45
N GLY A 82 2.05 -17.23 -9.56
CA GLY A 82 1.37 -17.38 -10.85
C GLY A 82 1.28 -16.07 -11.62
N ASP A 83 0.98 -16.15 -12.92
CA ASP A 83 0.97 -15.00 -13.84
C ASP A 83 0.07 -13.84 -13.38
N ASP A 84 -1.07 -14.12 -12.75
CA ASP A 84 -1.97 -13.07 -12.27
C ASP A 84 -1.34 -12.26 -11.13
N VAL A 85 -0.65 -12.92 -10.21
CA VAL A 85 0.07 -12.27 -9.11
C VAL A 85 1.23 -11.46 -9.67
N GLN A 86 2.06 -12.06 -10.53
CA GLN A 86 3.14 -11.34 -11.18
C GLN A 86 2.61 -10.09 -11.88
N ARG A 87 1.58 -10.25 -12.71
CA ARG A 87 0.94 -9.15 -13.44
C ARG A 87 0.46 -8.03 -12.54
N ALA A 88 -0.09 -8.36 -11.35
CA ALA A 88 -0.50 -7.38 -10.37
C ALA A 88 0.67 -6.50 -9.91
N TYR A 89 1.81 -7.10 -9.56
CA TYR A 89 3.03 -6.38 -9.17
C TYR A 89 3.53 -5.45 -10.26
N TYR A 90 3.63 -5.94 -11.51
CA TYR A 90 4.07 -5.13 -12.65
C TYR A 90 3.11 -3.98 -12.95
N THR A 91 1.81 -4.23 -12.90
CA THR A 91 0.79 -3.22 -13.17
C THR A 91 0.82 -2.12 -12.09
N VAL A 92 0.89 -2.49 -10.81
CA VAL A 92 0.95 -1.50 -9.71
C VAL A 92 2.24 -0.70 -9.79
N ALA A 93 3.40 -1.32 -10.01
CA ALA A 93 4.66 -0.60 -10.21
C ALA A 93 4.58 0.41 -11.35
N ALA A 94 3.98 0.02 -12.48
CA ALA A 94 3.80 0.91 -13.63
C ALA A 94 2.85 2.08 -13.35
N MET A 95 1.76 1.85 -12.58
CA MET A 95 0.83 2.89 -12.17
C MET A 95 1.46 3.86 -11.18
N ILE A 96 2.23 3.38 -10.21
CA ILE A 96 3.01 4.24 -9.29
C ILE A 96 3.98 5.11 -10.12
N ALA A 97 4.74 4.51 -11.02
CA ALA A 97 5.70 5.24 -11.86
C ALA A 97 5.05 6.26 -12.81
N ALA A 98 3.77 6.08 -13.14
CA ALA A 98 3.01 7.02 -13.96
C ALA A 98 2.51 8.27 -13.22
N GLN A 99 2.58 8.31 -11.88
CA GLN A 99 2.17 9.46 -11.08
C GLN A 99 3.01 10.71 -11.40
N ARG A 100 2.47 11.90 -11.08
CA ARG A 100 3.25 13.15 -11.09
C ARG A 100 4.28 13.11 -9.96
N ARG A 101 5.44 13.75 -10.15
CA ARG A 101 6.50 13.78 -9.13
C ARG A 101 6.03 14.32 -7.77
N SER A 102 5.21 15.34 -7.79
CA SER A 102 4.61 15.95 -6.59
C SER A 102 3.66 15.03 -5.80
N GLN A 103 3.33 13.88 -6.33
CA GLN A 103 2.40 12.93 -5.71
C GLN A 103 3.11 11.74 -5.02
N TYR A 104 4.45 11.67 -5.09
CA TYR A 104 5.19 10.69 -4.31
C TYR A 104 5.28 11.16 -2.86
N THR A 105 5.01 10.26 -1.94
CA THR A 105 5.29 10.47 -0.52
C THR A 105 6.81 10.38 -0.34
N VAL A 106 7.48 11.51 -0.38
CA VAL A 106 8.89 11.59 -0.04
C VAL A 106 8.96 11.66 1.48
N PRO A 107 9.62 10.72 2.19
CA PRO A 107 9.98 10.97 3.57
C PRO A 107 10.86 12.22 3.59
N ALA A 108 10.58 13.15 4.49
CA ALA A 108 11.34 14.38 4.65
C ALA A 108 12.83 14.03 4.80
N SER A 109 13.58 14.19 3.73
CA SER A 109 15.02 14.08 3.75
C SER A 109 15.52 15.35 4.40
N THR A 110 16.30 15.22 5.44
CA THR A 110 17.13 16.25 6.03
C THR A 110 17.82 17.02 4.89
N GLU A 111 17.41 18.25 4.65
CA GLU A 111 18.13 19.17 3.76
C GLU A 111 19.48 19.50 4.45
N GLY A 112 20.55 19.06 3.87
CA GLY A 112 21.91 19.36 4.25
C GLY A 112 22.87 18.64 3.33
N GLU A 113 23.57 19.43 2.54
CA GLU A 113 24.74 19.07 1.72
C GLU A 113 24.48 18.42 0.35
N ALA A 114 24.33 19.29 -0.66
CA ALA A 114 24.70 18.96 -2.02
C ALA A 114 25.20 20.21 -2.74
N GLU A 115 26.49 20.52 -2.59
CA GLU A 115 27.20 21.29 -3.60
C GLU A 115 28.52 20.58 -3.96
N ALA A 116 28.74 20.49 -5.28
CA ALA A 116 29.95 20.08 -5.98
C ALA A 116 30.28 18.57 -6.06
N ALA A 117 30.13 17.98 -7.24
CA ALA A 117 31.24 17.54 -8.10
C ALA A 117 30.70 16.78 -9.33
N GLY A 118 31.29 17.16 -10.49
CA GLY A 118 30.95 16.66 -11.80
C GLY A 118 31.42 15.24 -12.12
N ALA A 119 30.87 14.78 -13.26
CA ALA A 119 31.34 13.76 -14.20
C ALA A 119 32.42 12.75 -13.73
N ASP A 120 32.09 11.48 -13.68
CA ASP A 120 32.66 10.48 -14.60
C ASP A 120 31.99 9.11 -14.39
N GLY A 121 31.89 8.33 -15.47
CA GLY A 121 31.23 7.05 -15.46
C GLY A 121 32.04 5.97 -14.78
N ALA A 122 31.39 5.17 -13.96
CA ALA A 122 31.81 3.80 -13.67
C ALA A 122 30.60 2.99 -13.19
N VAL A 123 30.24 1.99 -13.97
CA VAL A 123 29.40 0.88 -13.54
C VAL A 123 30.09 0.20 -12.39
N ARG A 124 29.48 0.26 -11.21
CA ARG A 124 29.83 -0.60 -10.07
C ARG A 124 28.62 -1.41 -9.70
N ASP A 125 28.76 -2.69 -9.91
CA ASP A 125 27.94 -3.73 -9.29
C ASP A 125 28.04 -3.54 -7.77
N ALA A 126 26.91 -3.22 -7.14
CA ALA A 126 26.78 -3.18 -5.70
C ALA A 126 25.77 -4.25 -5.31
N GLU A 127 26.29 -5.43 -5.03
CA GLU A 127 25.73 -6.34 -4.04
C GLU A 127 25.86 -5.64 -2.68
N ASP A 128 24.76 -5.09 -2.18
CA ASP A 128 24.66 -4.78 -0.76
C ASP A 128 23.22 -4.88 -0.29
N ALA A 129 22.99 -5.87 0.55
CA ALA A 129 21.78 -6.02 1.34
C ALA A 129 21.94 -5.11 2.56
N PRO A 130 21.04 -4.17 2.84
CA PRO A 130 21.10 -3.46 4.11
C PRO A 130 20.53 -4.32 5.23
N GLN A 131 21.41 -4.86 6.04
CA GLN A 131 21.15 -5.19 7.43
C GLN A 131 21.20 -3.89 8.24
N ASP A 132 20.21 -3.76 9.18
CA ASP A 132 20.22 -2.87 10.32
C ASP A 132 20.22 -1.34 10.10
N ALA A 133 19.01 -0.77 10.11
CA ALA A 133 18.80 0.58 10.62
C ALA A 133 17.89 0.50 11.86
N ALA A 134 18.52 0.36 13.02
CA ALA A 134 17.93 0.64 14.31
C ALA A 134 17.98 2.15 14.55
N GLY A 135 16.85 2.75 14.96
CA GLY A 135 16.81 4.05 15.59
C GLY A 135 16.02 5.12 14.86
N ALA A 136 14.72 5.19 15.12
CA ALA A 136 13.96 6.42 15.03
C ALA A 136 12.90 6.42 16.14
N GLY A 137 12.91 7.47 16.94
CA GLY A 137 12.04 7.71 18.08
C GLY A 137 10.56 7.87 17.75
N PRO A 138 9.68 8.17 18.73
CA PRO A 138 8.24 8.17 18.54
C PRO A 138 7.84 9.30 17.60
N ASP A 139 7.30 8.90 16.46
CA ASP A 139 6.80 9.77 15.40
C ASP A 139 5.34 10.18 15.71
N ASP A 140 5.15 11.43 16.10
CA ASP A 140 3.84 12.06 16.26
C ASP A 140 3.20 12.51 14.91
N GLY A 141 3.84 12.23 13.77
CA GLY A 141 3.38 12.57 12.44
C GLY A 141 2.59 11.50 11.69
N ALA A 142 2.27 10.36 12.31
CA ALA A 142 1.77 9.16 11.61
C ALA A 142 0.25 8.86 11.61
N PRO A 143 -0.72 9.78 11.91
CA PRO A 143 -2.12 9.36 11.87
C PRO A 143 -2.68 9.21 10.44
N GLU A 144 -2.19 9.97 9.47
CA GLU A 144 -2.77 10.00 8.12
C GLU A 144 -2.26 8.87 7.22
N ALA A 145 -0.97 8.59 7.23
CA ALA A 145 -0.38 7.45 6.54
C ALA A 145 -0.90 6.09 7.10
N ARG A 146 -1.21 6.03 8.39
CA ARG A 146 -1.80 4.84 9.03
C ARG A 146 -3.28 4.65 8.67
N ARG A 147 -4.02 5.72 8.37
CA ARG A 147 -5.43 5.67 7.94
C ARG A 147 -5.55 5.25 6.47
N LEU A 148 -4.56 5.52 5.64
CA LEU A 148 -4.50 5.07 4.25
C LEU A 148 -4.30 3.56 4.12
N SER A 149 -3.78 2.88 5.16
CA SER A 149 -3.45 1.46 5.13
C SER A 149 -4.66 0.53 5.22
N ARG A 150 -5.69 0.74 4.41
CA ARG A 150 -6.82 -0.17 4.12
C ARG A 150 -7.88 0.51 3.27
N GLN A 151 -7.49 1.48 2.50
CA GLN A 151 -8.40 2.21 1.64
C GLN A 151 -8.67 1.42 0.37
N SER A 152 -9.92 0.98 0.19
CA SER A 152 -10.32 0.34 -1.06
C SER A 152 -10.39 1.35 -2.21
N LEU A 153 -10.27 0.85 -3.44
CA LEU A 153 -10.42 1.70 -4.63
C LEU A 153 -11.78 2.42 -4.67
N GLY A 154 -12.84 1.77 -4.18
CA GLY A 154 -14.17 2.37 -4.05
C GLY A 154 -14.17 3.61 -3.15
N ARG A 155 -13.46 3.55 -2.04
CA ARG A 155 -13.31 4.69 -1.14
C ARG A 155 -12.53 5.84 -1.79
N SER A 156 -11.50 5.52 -2.57
CA SER A 156 -10.77 6.53 -3.36
C SER A 156 -11.69 7.26 -4.36
N PHE A 157 -12.58 6.52 -5.03
CA PHE A 157 -13.59 7.13 -5.91
C PHE A 157 -14.56 8.02 -5.15
N ALA A 158 -15.06 7.60 -4.00
CA ALA A 158 -15.96 8.40 -3.17
C ALA A 158 -15.29 9.70 -2.68
N GLN A 159 -14.02 9.64 -2.32
CA GLN A 159 -13.23 10.81 -1.93
C GLN A 159 -13.02 11.77 -3.11
N ALA A 160 -12.74 11.26 -4.31
CA ALA A 160 -12.64 12.08 -5.53
C ALA A 160 -13.92 12.86 -5.82
N VAL A 161 -15.09 12.27 -5.51
CA VAL A 161 -16.40 12.95 -5.63
C VAL A 161 -16.58 13.96 -4.50
N ALA A 162 -16.22 13.61 -3.25
CA ALA A 162 -16.37 14.49 -2.10
C ALA A 162 -15.48 15.75 -2.17
N SER A 163 -14.31 15.64 -2.83
CA SER A 163 -13.42 16.77 -3.10
C SER A 163 -13.75 17.53 -4.39
N GLU A 164 -14.91 17.26 -5.01
CA GLU A 164 -15.35 17.86 -6.28
C GLU A 164 -14.40 17.64 -7.47
N GLY A 165 -13.38 16.78 -7.29
CA GLY A 165 -12.42 16.44 -8.35
C GLY A 165 -12.99 15.51 -9.43
N MET A 166 -14.18 14.90 -9.16
CA MET A 166 -14.86 13.99 -10.08
C MET A 166 -16.36 14.02 -9.90
N ARG A 167 -17.11 13.98 -11.01
CA ARG A 167 -18.57 13.84 -10.96
C ARG A 167 -18.97 12.46 -10.45
N GLU A 168 -20.00 12.38 -9.62
CA GLU A 168 -20.49 11.13 -9.04
C GLU A 168 -20.85 10.09 -10.11
N SER A 169 -21.64 10.48 -11.13
CA SER A 169 -22.00 9.60 -12.23
C SER A 169 -20.80 9.02 -12.98
N SER A 170 -19.71 9.80 -13.11
CA SER A 170 -18.48 9.34 -13.74
C SER A 170 -17.73 8.33 -12.86
N ALA A 171 -17.70 8.57 -11.55
CA ALA A 171 -17.11 7.65 -10.58
C ALA A 171 -17.85 6.31 -10.55
N GLU A 172 -19.17 6.35 -10.46
CA GLU A 172 -20.02 5.15 -10.49
C GLU A 172 -19.86 4.34 -11.78
N THR A 173 -19.94 5.01 -12.93
CA THR A 173 -19.78 4.35 -14.24
C THR A 173 -18.45 3.61 -14.32
N ARG A 174 -17.36 4.23 -13.85
CA ARG A 174 -16.03 3.62 -13.87
C ARG A 174 -15.89 2.48 -12.89
N LEU A 175 -16.39 2.65 -11.68
CA LEU A 175 -16.34 1.61 -10.66
C LEU A 175 -17.15 0.39 -11.10
N ASN A 176 -18.35 0.63 -11.66
CA ASN A 176 -19.18 -0.41 -12.24
C ASN A 176 -18.50 -1.10 -13.44
N LEU A 177 -17.84 -0.33 -14.31
CA LEU A 177 -17.06 -0.91 -15.40
C LEU A 177 -15.97 -1.85 -14.87
N LEU A 178 -15.16 -1.39 -13.92
CA LEU A 178 -14.07 -2.19 -13.32
C LEU A 178 -14.61 -3.44 -12.62
N SER A 179 -15.73 -3.34 -11.90
CA SER A 179 -16.34 -4.46 -11.19
C SER A 179 -16.84 -5.59 -12.10
N ARG A 180 -17.11 -5.29 -13.37
CA ARG A 180 -17.58 -6.27 -14.37
C ARG A 180 -16.45 -6.90 -15.18
N GLN A 181 -15.20 -6.46 -14.99
CA GLN A 181 -14.08 -6.94 -15.79
C GLN A 181 -13.61 -8.34 -15.38
N SER A 182 -13.12 -9.09 -16.38
CA SER A 182 -12.19 -10.20 -16.18
C SER A 182 -10.83 -9.67 -15.69
N VAL A 183 -9.93 -10.56 -15.32
CA VAL A 183 -8.54 -10.17 -14.94
C VAL A 183 -7.90 -9.32 -16.05
N ASP A 184 -7.98 -9.77 -17.29
CA ASP A 184 -7.39 -9.04 -18.44
C ASP A 184 -8.03 -7.68 -18.69
N GLY A 185 -9.35 -7.62 -18.61
CA GLY A 185 -10.09 -6.37 -18.75
C GLY A 185 -9.75 -5.38 -17.64
N LEU A 186 -9.63 -5.89 -16.39
CA LEU A 186 -9.25 -5.06 -15.25
C LEU A 186 -7.88 -4.42 -15.46
N HIS A 187 -6.85 -5.21 -15.79
CA HIS A 187 -5.49 -4.69 -16.04
C HIS A 187 -5.43 -3.71 -17.21
N ARG A 188 -6.36 -3.79 -18.17
CA ARG A 188 -6.48 -2.84 -19.29
C ARG A 188 -7.10 -1.51 -18.85
N HIS A 189 -8.17 -1.54 -18.07
CA HIS A 189 -8.97 -0.36 -17.73
C HIS A 189 -8.50 0.36 -16.46
N LEU A 190 -7.95 -0.38 -15.51
CA LEU A 190 -7.54 0.14 -14.21
C LEU A 190 -6.51 1.28 -14.28
N PRO A 191 -5.46 1.24 -15.13
CA PRO A 191 -4.50 2.34 -15.19
C PRO A 191 -5.13 3.69 -15.57
N GLY A 192 -6.12 3.66 -16.46
CA GLY A 192 -6.88 4.86 -16.83
C GLY A 192 -7.74 5.41 -15.68
N ALA A 193 -8.40 4.52 -14.95
CA ALA A 193 -9.21 4.86 -13.80
C ALA A 193 -8.38 5.45 -12.64
N VAL A 194 -7.25 4.82 -12.33
CA VAL A 194 -6.32 5.29 -11.30
C VAL A 194 -5.71 6.64 -11.68
N ARG A 195 -5.35 6.84 -12.96
CA ARG A 195 -4.86 8.14 -13.42
C ARG A 195 -5.85 9.25 -13.14
N GLN A 196 -7.14 9.04 -13.41
CA GLN A 196 -8.18 10.04 -13.16
C GLN A 196 -8.40 10.29 -11.67
N LEU A 197 -8.35 9.25 -10.83
CA LEU A 197 -8.36 9.43 -9.37
C LEU A 197 -7.22 10.33 -8.91
N ARG A 198 -6.02 10.12 -9.45
CA ARG A 198 -4.85 10.93 -9.12
C ARG A 198 -4.94 12.35 -9.67
N GLU A 199 -5.52 12.55 -10.83
CA GLU A 199 -5.81 13.87 -11.40
C GLU A 199 -6.85 14.63 -10.56
N ALA A 200 -7.82 13.92 -9.99
CA ALA A 200 -8.81 14.45 -9.04
C ALA A 200 -8.24 14.66 -7.61
N GLY A 201 -6.95 14.41 -7.37
CA GLY A 201 -6.32 14.57 -6.06
C GLY A 201 -6.63 13.46 -5.06
N ALA A 202 -7.40 12.44 -5.44
CA ALA A 202 -7.77 11.36 -4.52
C ALA A 202 -6.57 10.43 -4.24
N PRO A 203 -6.35 10.04 -2.97
CA PRO A 203 -5.31 9.10 -2.61
C PRO A 203 -5.67 7.68 -3.07
N VAL A 204 -4.65 6.89 -3.39
CA VAL A 204 -4.77 5.46 -3.73
C VAL A 204 -3.88 4.66 -2.80
N ASP A 205 -4.45 3.72 -2.06
CA ASP A 205 -3.69 2.75 -1.27
C ASP A 205 -3.14 1.67 -2.20
N TRP A 206 -1.89 1.83 -2.58
CA TRP A 206 -1.21 0.94 -3.51
C TRP A 206 -1.05 -0.48 -2.97
N ALA A 207 -0.82 -0.62 -1.67
CA ALA A 207 -0.67 -1.92 -1.04
C ALA A 207 -2.00 -2.69 -1.02
N GLN A 208 -3.10 -1.99 -0.70
CA GLN A 208 -4.43 -2.59 -0.76
C GLN A 208 -4.81 -2.93 -2.20
N LEU A 209 -4.54 -2.04 -3.15
CA LEU A 209 -4.82 -2.27 -4.56
C LEU A 209 -4.01 -3.46 -5.11
N LEU A 210 -2.74 -3.58 -4.73
CA LEU A 210 -1.91 -4.74 -5.11
C LEU A 210 -2.50 -6.05 -4.59
N GLY A 211 -2.88 -6.10 -3.31
CA GLY A 211 -3.53 -7.27 -2.73
C GLY A 211 -4.86 -7.61 -3.42
N ASP A 212 -5.66 -6.60 -3.75
CA ASP A 212 -6.92 -6.77 -4.48
C ASP A 212 -6.70 -7.38 -5.87
N LEU A 213 -5.68 -6.93 -6.60
CA LEU A 213 -5.34 -7.44 -7.93
C LEU A 213 -4.76 -8.85 -7.88
N ALA A 214 -3.83 -9.10 -6.95
CA ALA A 214 -3.21 -10.41 -6.78
C ALA A 214 -4.23 -11.50 -6.41
N GLY A 215 -5.24 -11.12 -5.60
CA GLY A 215 -6.33 -12.01 -5.21
C GLY A 215 -7.53 -12.03 -6.16
N TRP A 216 -7.51 -11.27 -7.27
CA TRP A 216 -8.72 -11.06 -8.09
C TRP A 216 -9.32 -12.34 -8.66
N ARG A 217 -8.51 -13.29 -9.11
CA ARG A 217 -8.99 -14.57 -9.64
C ARG A 217 -9.72 -15.38 -8.57
N GLN A 218 -9.22 -15.38 -7.35
CA GLN A 218 -9.75 -16.21 -6.26
C GLN A 218 -10.86 -15.50 -5.49
N TYR A 219 -10.70 -14.21 -5.22
CA TYR A 219 -11.58 -13.42 -4.33
C TYR A 219 -12.23 -12.23 -5.04
N GLY A 220 -12.23 -12.20 -6.36
CA GLY A 220 -12.72 -11.05 -7.13
C GLY A 220 -14.17 -10.66 -6.79
N GLY A 221 -15.04 -11.62 -6.46
CA GLY A 221 -16.40 -11.34 -6.01
C GLY A 221 -16.45 -10.51 -4.72
N GLU A 222 -15.57 -10.81 -3.77
CA GLU A 222 -15.46 -10.07 -2.49
C GLU A 222 -14.85 -8.70 -2.70
N VAL A 223 -13.80 -8.62 -3.51
CA VAL A 223 -13.14 -7.35 -3.85
C VAL A 223 -14.12 -6.39 -4.52
N LYS A 224 -14.88 -6.86 -5.51
CA LYS A 224 -15.92 -6.08 -6.22
C LYS A 224 -16.98 -5.55 -5.27
N ARG A 225 -17.52 -6.43 -4.41
CA ARG A 225 -18.51 -6.03 -3.40
C ARG A 225 -17.95 -4.99 -2.45
N ARG A 226 -16.73 -5.18 -1.94
CA ARG A 226 -16.07 -4.24 -1.06
C ARG A 226 -15.90 -2.88 -1.73
N TRP A 227 -15.40 -2.81 -2.98
CA TRP A 227 -15.24 -1.56 -3.70
C TRP A 227 -16.55 -0.79 -3.85
N LEU A 228 -17.63 -1.49 -4.25
CA LEU A 228 -18.95 -0.86 -4.40
C LEU A 228 -19.53 -0.42 -3.06
N GLN A 229 -19.49 -1.29 -2.04
CA GLN A 229 -20.02 -0.98 -0.72
C GLN A 229 -19.28 0.19 -0.06
N ASP A 230 -17.94 0.23 -0.18
CA ASP A 230 -17.15 1.31 0.40
C ASP A 230 -17.40 2.64 -0.31
N PHE A 231 -17.61 2.61 -1.64
CA PHE A 231 -18.00 3.80 -2.39
C PHE A 231 -19.30 4.38 -1.86
N TYR A 232 -20.38 3.60 -1.82
CA TYR A 232 -21.68 4.10 -1.40
C TYR A 232 -21.72 4.47 0.08
N ARG A 233 -21.06 3.72 0.95
CA ARG A 233 -20.95 4.07 2.38
C ARG A 233 -20.25 5.40 2.60
N GLU A 234 -19.16 5.64 1.89
CA GLU A 234 -18.40 6.88 2.02
C GLU A 234 -19.17 8.06 1.43
N ARG A 235 -19.86 7.85 0.30
CA ARG A 235 -20.76 8.87 -0.28
C ARG A 235 -21.87 9.25 0.68
N HIS A 236 -22.52 8.28 1.30
CA HIS A 236 -23.53 8.55 2.32
C HIS A 236 -22.98 9.35 3.49
N ARG A 237 -21.82 8.95 4.02
CA ARG A 237 -21.16 9.67 5.13
C ARG A 237 -20.80 11.10 4.76
N SER A 238 -20.29 11.32 3.57
CA SER A 238 -19.95 12.67 3.07
C SER A 238 -21.19 13.53 2.92
N GLY A 239 -22.29 12.99 2.43
CA GLY A 239 -23.57 13.69 2.33
C GLY A 239 -24.14 14.09 3.70
N VAL A 240 -24.14 13.18 4.67
CA VAL A 240 -24.60 13.48 6.04
C VAL A 240 -23.74 14.55 6.70
N ARG A 241 -22.40 14.51 6.48
CA ARG A 241 -21.50 15.54 7.01
C ARG A 241 -21.77 16.90 6.40
N ALA A 242 -21.89 16.96 5.07
CA ALA A 242 -22.20 18.22 4.38
C ALA A 242 -23.55 18.82 4.79
N ALA A 243 -24.57 17.99 5.02
CA ALA A 243 -25.86 18.46 5.53
C ALA A 243 -25.76 19.06 6.94
N ARG A 244 -25.00 18.41 7.83
CA ARG A 244 -24.76 18.95 9.20
C ARG A 244 -24.00 20.27 9.17
N GLU A 245 -22.95 20.36 8.35
CA GLU A 245 -22.16 21.59 8.21
C GLU A 245 -23.03 22.74 7.66
N ALA A 246 -23.99 22.46 6.79
CA ALA A 246 -24.95 23.45 6.29
C ALA A 246 -25.94 23.92 7.37
N ASP A 247 -26.49 22.98 8.16
CA ASP A 247 -27.40 23.28 9.27
C ASP A 247 -26.71 24.12 10.36
N ASP A 248 -25.46 23.78 10.69
CA ASP A 248 -24.65 24.52 11.66
C ASP A 248 -24.33 25.94 11.16
N ALA A 249 -24.06 26.10 9.85
CA ALA A 249 -23.79 27.42 9.26
C ALA A 249 -25.05 28.31 9.24
N GLU A 250 -26.23 27.74 8.97
CA GLU A 250 -27.51 28.45 8.97
C GLU A 250 -27.86 28.92 10.40
N SER A 251 -27.69 28.06 11.40
CA SER A 251 -27.92 28.39 12.82
C SER A 251 -27.01 29.49 13.33
N ALA A 252 -25.75 29.53 12.89
CA ALA A 252 -24.80 30.58 13.28
C ALA A 252 -25.07 31.95 12.62
N GLY A 253 -25.83 31.98 11.51
CA GLY A 253 -26.21 33.20 10.78
C GLY A 253 -27.42 33.91 11.35
N ASP A 254 -28.29 33.20 12.11
CA ASP A 254 -29.55 33.73 12.64
C ASP A 254 -29.37 34.47 13.98
N ASP A 255 -28.19 34.41 14.60
CA ASP A 255 -27.88 34.98 15.93
C ASP A 255 -27.22 36.39 15.83
N LYS A 256 -27.27 37.07 14.67
CA LYS A 256 -26.74 38.42 14.42
C LYS A 256 -27.82 39.42 14.09
#